data_a0129df8c7d90534891c749b6d45c667
#
_entry.id   a0129df8c7d90534891c749b6d45c667
#
_cell.length_a   1.000
_cell.length_b   1.000
_cell.length_c   1.000
_cell.angle_alpha   90.00
_cell.angle_beta   90.00
_cell.angle_gamma   90.00
#
_symmetry.space_group_name_H-M   'P 1'
#
loop_
_entity.id
_entity.type
_entity.pdbx_description
1 polymer ?
#
loop_
_entity_poly.entity_id
_entity_poly.type
_entity_poly.pdbx_seq_one_letter_code
_entity_poly.pdbx_strand_id
1 'polypeptide(L)' 'MMNDSFGARLRRERERRHITLAQIADTTKIKASLFQGLERDDVSRWPGGIFRRSFVRAYAQAIGLDPEQTCREFVER' A
#
# COMPACT_ATOMS: atom_id res chain seq x y z
N MET A 1 17.33 12.20 11.79
CA MET A 1 17.22 10.91 11.09
C MET A 1 15.77 10.53 10.86
N MET A 2 15.45 10.23 9.64
CA MET A 2 14.10 9.84 9.31
C MET A 2 13.82 8.44 9.80
N ASN A 3 12.67 8.26 10.39
CA ASN A 3 12.21 6.95 10.79
C ASN A 3 11.19 6.49 9.75
N ASP A 4 11.66 5.76 8.75
CA ASP A 4 10.80 5.35 7.64
C ASP A 4 10.01 4.12 8.01
N SER A 5 8.75 4.32 8.33
CA SER A 5 7.83 3.22 8.51
C SER A 5 7.57 2.54 7.16
N PHE A 6 6.98 1.36 7.21
CA PHE A 6 6.61 0.63 6.01
C PHE A 6 5.69 1.49 5.12
N GLY A 7 4.65 2.08 5.71
CA GLY A 7 3.71 2.90 4.95
C GLY A 7 4.36 4.13 4.35
N ALA A 8 5.25 4.78 5.11
CA ALA A 8 5.95 5.96 4.61
C ALA A 8 6.83 5.61 3.42
N ARG A 9 7.48 4.44 3.45
CA ARG A 9 8.30 3.99 2.31
C ARG A 9 7.44 3.76 1.07
N LEU A 10 6.28 3.15 1.26
CA LEU A 10 5.37 2.92 0.13
C LEU A 10 4.93 4.24 -0.49
N ARG A 11 4.56 5.21 0.35
CA ARG A 11 4.15 6.51 -0.14
C ARG A 11 5.26 7.18 -0.94
N ARG A 12 6.48 7.13 -0.43
CA ARG A 12 7.62 7.74 -1.10
C ARG A 12 7.86 7.08 -2.47
N GLU A 13 7.77 5.76 -2.53
CA GLU A 13 7.94 5.05 -3.79
C GLU A 13 6.84 5.43 -4.79
N ARG A 14 5.61 5.55 -4.30
CA ARG A 14 4.49 5.96 -5.15
C ARG A 14 4.71 7.36 -5.70
N GLU A 15 5.09 8.30 -4.82
CA GLU A 15 5.28 9.69 -5.23
C GLU A 15 6.44 9.83 -6.20
N ARG A 16 7.51 9.06 -5.99
CA ARG A 16 8.65 9.07 -6.90
C ARG A 16 8.26 8.64 -8.30
N ARG A 17 7.26 7.79 -8.41
CA ARG A 17 6.76 7.30 -9.69
C ARG A 17 5.63 8.15 -10.25
N HIS A 18 5.29 9.24 -9.56
CA HIS A 18 4.24 10.17 -10.00
C HIS A 18 2.89 9.50 -10.17
N ILE A 19 2.56 8.58 -9.27
CA ILE A 19 1.28 7.89 -9.28
C ILE A 19 0.44 8.40 -8.12
N THR A 20 -0.82 8.74 -8.40
CA THR A 20 -1.73 9.23 -7.36
C THR A 20 -2.52 8.07 -6.76
N LEU A 21 -3.01 8.27 -5.55
CA LEU A 21 -3.89 7.28 -4.93
C LEU A 21 -5.17 7.09 -5.74
N ALA A 22 -5.67 8.16 -6.37
CA ALA A 22 -6.85 8.06 -7.22
C ALA A 22 -6.60 7.10 -8.39
N GLN A 23 -5.40 7.15 -8.98
CA GLN A 23 -5.05 6.24 -10.07
C GLN A 23 -5.04 4.79 -9.59
N ILE A 24 -4.47 4.54 -8.42
CA ILE A 24 -4.43 3.20 -7.86
C ILE A 24 -5.85 2.71 -7.56
N ALA A 25 -6.68 3.56 -6.97
CA ALA A 25 -8.06 3.20 -6.67
C ALA A 25 -8.84 2.85 -7.94
N ASP A 26 -8.61 3.60 -8.99
CA ASP A 26 -9.29 3.35 -10.27
C ASP A 26 -8.86 2.01 -10.86
N THR A 27 -7.57 1.73 -10.83
CA THR A 27 -7.02 0.50 -11.40
C THR A 27 -7.46 -0.73 -10.61
N THR A 28 -7.44 -0.62 -9.28
CA THR A 28 -7.67 -1.77 -8.41
C THR A 28 -9.14 -1.95 -8.01
N LYS A 29 -9.96 -0.92 -8.21
CA LYS A 29 -11.34 -0.87 -7.73
C LYS A 29 -11.43 -0.93 -6.20
N ILE A 30 -10.38 -0.51 -5.53
CA ILE A 30 -10.30 -0.41 -4.07
C ILE A 30 -10.26 1.06 -3.70
N LYS A 31 -10.99 1.43 -2.65
CA LYS A 31 -11.10 2.84 -2.26
C LYS A 31 -9.75 3.45 -1.92
N ALA A 32 -9.50 4.66 -2.41
CA ALA A 32 -8.27 5.38 -2.15
C ALA A 32 -8.01 5.56 -0.65
N SER A 33 -9.06 5.74 0.14
CA SER A 33 -8.91 5.94 1.58
C SER A 33 -8.26 4.73 2.27
N LEU A 34 -8.49 3.53 1.75
CA LEU A 34 -7.85 2.34 2.30
C LEU A 34 -6.34 2.36 2.05
N PHE A 35 -5.93 2.76 0.86
CA PHE A 35 -4.51 2.89 0.57
C PHE A 35 -3.88 4.06 1.31
N GLN A 36 -4.63 5.12 1.55
CA GLN A 36 -4.14 6.21 2.38
C GLN A 36 -3.85 5.71 3.79
N GLY A 37 -4.71 4.86 4.32
CA GLY A 37 -4.46 4.22 5.61
C GLY A 37 -3.19 3.39 5.60
N LEU A 38 -2.99 2.61 4.53
CA LEU A 38 -1.77 1.81 4.40
C LEU A 38 -0.52 2.68 4.50
N GLU A 39 -0.52 3.83 3.84
CA GLU A 39 0.63 4.74 3.83
C GLU A 39 0.85 5.42 5.17
N ARG A 40 -0.17 5.45 6.01
CA ARG A 40 -0.08 5.98 7.37
C ARG A 40 0.14 4.90 8.41
N ASP A 41 0.36 3.66 7.97
CA ASP A 41 0.50 2.50 8.85
C ASP A 41 -0.74 2.26 9.72
N ASP A 42 -1.89 2.61 9.17
CA ASP A 42 -3.17 2.46 9.86
C ASP A 42 -4.13 1.68 8.98
N VAL A 43 -4.22 0.37 9.23
CA VAL A 43 -5.12 -0.50 8.49
C VAL A 43 -6.32 -0.92 9.32
N SER A 44 -6.65 -0.12 10.34
CA SER A 44 -7.73 -0.44 11.26
C SER A 44 -9.09 -0.53 10.58
N ARG A 45 -9.27 0.18 9.46
CA ARG A 45 -10.52 0.16 8.72
C ARG A 45 -10.58 -0.90 7.63
N TRP A 46 -9.51 -1.65 7.48
CA TRP A 46 -9.47 -2.70 6.47
C TRP A 46 -10.24 -3.92 6.93
N PRO A 47 -10.84 -4.67 6.00
CA PRO A 47 -11.38 -5.98 6.35
C PRO A 47 -10.27 -6.85 6.90
N GLY A 48 -10.61 -7.77 7.79
CA GLY A 48 -9.63 -8.65 8.36
C GLY A 48 -9.25 -9.79 7.43
N GLY A 49 -8.32 -10.61 7.89
CA GLY A 49 -8.00 -11.86 7.23
C GLY A 49 -7.27 -11.70 5.91
N ILE A 50 -7.65 -12.51 4.95
CA ILE A 50 -6.92 -12.64 3.69
C ILE A 50 -6.98 -11.37 2.84
N PHE A 51 -7.97 -10.52 3.06
CA PHE A 51 -8.12 -9.32 2.23
C PHE A 51 -6.96 -8.34 2.42
N ARG A 52 -6.35 -8.32 3.60
CA ARG A 52 -5.24 -7.41 3.84
C ARG A 52 -4.08 -7.67 2.90
N ARG A 53 -3.74 -8.93 2.70
CA ARG A 53 -2.64 -9.28 1.79
C ARG A 53 -2.99 -8.95 0.34
N SER A 54 -4.24 -9.20 -0.04
CA SER A 54 -4.68 -8.88 -1.39
C SER A 54 -4.58 -7.38 -1.67
N PHE A 55 -4.95 -6.56 -0.71
CA PHE A 55 -4.88 -5.10 -0.87
C PHE A 55 -3.44 -4.63 -1.01
N VAL A 56 -2.53 -5.20 -0.20
CA VAL A 56 -1.12 -4.83 -0.30
C VAL A 56 -0.54 -5.25 -1.64
N ARG A 57 -0.88 -6.45 -2.12
CA ARG A 57 -0.42 -6.91 -3.42
C ARG A 57 -0.93 -6.01 -4.54
N ALA A 58 -2.20 -5.63 -4.47
CA ALA A 58 -2.79 -4.75 -5.48
C ALA A 58 -2.08 -3.40 -5.50
N TYR A 59 -1.79 -2.83 -4.33
CA TYR A 59 -1.06 -1.58 -4.23
C TYR A 59 0.33 -1.71 -4.86
N ALA A 60 1.05 -2.76 -4.48
CA ALA A 60 2.41 -2.98 -4.97
C ALA A 60 2.44 -3.11 -6.49
N GLN A 61 1.53 -3.90 -7.05
CA GLN A 61 1.47 -4.06 -8.50
C GLN A 61 1.17 -2.74 -9.19
N ALA A 62 0.28 -1.95 -8.60
CA ALA A 62 -0.13 -0.69 -9.22
C ALA A 62 1.01 0.31 -9.32
N ILE A 63 1.97 0.26 -8.41
CA ILE A 63 3.10 1.18 -8.44
C ILE A 63 4.40 0.53 -8.92
N GLY A 64 4.35 -0.74 -9.32
CA GLY A 64 5.50 -1.39 -9.94
C GLY A 64 6.47 -2.04 -8.96
N LEU A 65 6.05 -2.30 -7.73
CA LEU A 65 6.84 -3.05 -6.76
C LEU A 65 6.51 -4.54 -6.87
N ASP A 66 7.43 -5.37 -6.35
CA ASP A 66 7.19 -6.81 -6.28
C ASP A 66 6.07 -7.09 -5.28
N PRO A 67 4.93 -7.65 -5.72
CA PRO A 67 3.80 -7.84 -4.83
C PRO A 67 4.08 -8.81 -3.69
N GLU A 68 4.80 -9.89 -3.98
CA GLU A 68 5.06 -10.91 -2.96
C GLU A 68 6.02 -10.40 -1.90
N GLN A 69 7.07 -9.73 -2.32
CA GLN A 69 8.02 -9.17 -1.37
C GLN A 69 7.37 -8.08 -0.53
N THR A 70 6.58 -7.21 -1.16
CA THR A 70 5.90 -6.14 -0.43
C THR A 70 4.94 -6.71 0.59
N CYS A 71 4.20 -7.76 0.21
CA CYS A 71 3.27 -8.42 1.12
C CYS A 71 4.01 -9.04 2.30
N ARG A 72 5.15 -9.65 2.04
CA ARG A 72 5.97 -10.25 3.09
C ARG A 72 6.44 -9.19 4.09
N GLU A 73 6.90 -8.05 3.58
CA GLU A 73 7.32 -6.95 4.44
C GLU A 73 6.14 -6.42 5.27
N PHE A 74 4.97 -6.37 4.67
CA PHE A 74 3.77 -5.94 5.39
C PHE A 74 3.47 -6.86 6.56
N VAL A 75 3.55 -8.15 6.35
CA VAL A 75 3.25 -9.14 7.38
C VAL A 75 4.30 -9.11 8.50
N GLU A 76 5.55 -8.84 8.15
CA GLU A 76 6.66 -8.91 9.10
C GLU A 76 6.95 -7.60 9.82
N ARG A 77 6.30 -6.52 9.43
CA ARG A 77 6.60 -5.21 10.00
C ARG A 77 6.28 -5.08 11.49
#